data_df83d11ee8e2c8ba8b7a33bb84582d96
#
_entry.id   df83d11ee8e2c8ba8b7a33bb84582d96
#
_cell.length_a   1.000
_cell.length_b   1.000
_cell.length_c   1.000
_cell.angle_alpha   90.00
_cell.angle_beta   90.00
_cell.angle_gamma   90.00
#
_symmetry.space_group_name_H-M   'P 1'
#
loop_
_entity.id
_entity.type
_entity.pdbx_description
1 polymer ?
#
loop_
_entity_poly.entity_id
_entity_poly.type
_entity_poly.pdbx_seq_one_letter_code
_entity_poly.pdbx_strand_id
1 'polypeptide(L)'
;MKIKEILRRIIMGFTSVIFLFLFVPVSIILYYLMIMLEKIRILKKMRIRDIVLVLISIFFYGWAGLDGVKFISVYVVGVFITGKLIGLVKKKKYIKYGVLFTGIFALVGLLYYYKYMDFTVAILNSYISKKIIWKTSWVPLGISFVTFSAI
;
A
#
# COMPACT_ATOMS: atom_id res chain seq x y z
N MET A 1 22.14 -15.18 -5.06
CA MET A 1 20.88 -14.47 -5.33
C MET A 1 20.18 -13.96 -4.07
N LYS A 2 20.09 -14.74 -2.98
CA LYS A 2 19.43 -14.36 -1.69
C LYS A 2 20.03 -13.13 -0.98
N ILE A 3 21.35 -12.96 -0.97
CA ILE A 3 22.03 -11.88 -0.23
C ILE A 3 21.70 -10.49 -0.82
N LYS A 4 21.65 -10.36 -2.15
CA LYS A 4 21.25 -9.12 -2.82
C LYS A 4 19.81 -8.71 -2.52
N GLU A 5 18.92 -9.68 -2.36
CA GLU A 5 17.52 -9.46 -2.03
C GLU A 5 17.34 -9.03 -0.56
N ILE A 6 18.11 -9.64 0.35
CA ILE A 6 18.13 -9.26 1.76
C ILE A 6 18.71 -7.85 1.94
N LEU A 7 19.83 -7.55 1.30
CA LEU A 7 20.43 -6.20 1.29
C LEU A 7 19.47 -5.17 0.71
N ARG A 8 18.77 -5.50 -0.38
CA ARG A 8 17.73 -4.63 -0.94
C ARG A 8 16.61 -4.34 0.05
N ARG A 9 16.12 -5.34 0.79
CA ARG A 9 15.08 -5.16 1.82
C ARG A 9 15.54 -4.31 3.00
N ILE A 10 16.79 -4.46 3.43
CA ILE A 10 17.38 -3.67 4.53
C ILE A 10 17.62 -2.22 4.10
N ILE A 11 18.11 -2.00 2.88
CA ILE A 11 18.39 -0.66 2.34
C ILE A 11 17.10 0.12 2.02
N MET A 12 16.00 -0.57 1.78
CA MET A 12 14.75 0.00 1.26
C MET A 12 13.59 0.03 2.27
N GLY A 13 13.83 -0.31 3.54
CA GLY A 13 12.83 -0.12 4.59
C GLY A 13 12.61 1.37 4.89
N PHE A 14 11.43 1.72 5.42
CA PHE A 14 11.12 3.08 5.92
C PHE A 14 12.12 3.57 6.98
N THR A 15 12.85 2.66 7.60
CA THR A 15 13.88 2.93 8.61
C THR A 15 15.29 3.06 8.00
N SER A 16 15.44 2.91 6.68
CA SER A 16 16.75 3.04 6.06
C SER A 16 17.25 4.49 6.11
N VAL A 17 18.56 4.65 6.32
CA VAL A 17 19.22 5.96 6.35
C VAL A 17 18.96 6.71 5.04
N ILE A 18 19.00 6.02 3.91
CA ILE A 18 18.74 6.60 2.57
C ILE A 18 17.32 7.13 2.47
N PHE A 19 16.34 6.39 3.00
CA PHE A 19 14.96 6.85 3.01
C PHE A 19 14.81 8.13 3.85
N LEU A 20 15.29 8.11 5.10
CA LEU A 20 15.12 9.23 6.03
C LEU A 20 15.88 10.49 5.61
N PHE A 21 17.15 10.35 5.21
CA PHE A 21 18.03 11.51 4.99
C PHE A 21 18.08 11.99 3.54
N LEU A 22 17.67 11.17 2.59
CA LEU A 22 17.68 11.56 1.17
C LEU A 22 16.28 11.63 0.59
N PHE A 23 15.51 10.55 0.66
CA PHE A 23 14.21 10.46 0.00
C PHE A 23 13.19 11.42 0.63
N VAL A 24 13.06 11.44 1.96
CA VAL A 24 12.08 12.29 2.66
C VAL A 24 12.37 13.78 2.44
N PRO A 25 13.59 14.30 2.67
CA PRO A 25 13.88 15.71 2.40
C PRO A 25 13.65 16.11 0.94
N VAL A 26 14.10 15.29 -0.02
CA VAL A 26 13.89 15.56 -1.45
C VAL A 26 12.40 15.60 -1.79
N SER A 27 11.61 14.67 -1.25
CA SER A 27 10.16 14.65 -1.45
C SER A 27 9.46 15.89 -0.89
N ILE A 28 9.89 16.34 0.29
CA ILE A 28 9.38 17.57 0.91
C ILE A 28 9.74 18.79 0.07
N ILE A 29 10.99 18.90 -0.37
CA ILE A 29 11.44 20.01 -1.21
C ILE A 29 10.63 20.05 -2.51
N LEU A 30 10.48 18.91 -3.19
CA LEU A 30 9.67 18.82 -4.41
C LEU A 30 8.22 19.21 -4.16
N TYR A 31 7.62 18.80 -3.07
CA TYR A 31 6.25 19.15 -2.71
C TYR A 31 6.09 20.67 -2.52
N TYR A 32 6.97 21.31 -1.75
CA TYR A 32 6.92 22.76 -1.54
C TYR A 32 7.22 23.55 -2.82
N LEU A 33 8.13 23.05 -3.64
CA LEU A 33 8.42 23.64 -4.95
C LEU A 33 7.18 23.62 -5.86
N MET A 34 6.40 22.51 -5.84
CA MET A 34 5.14 22.43 -6.59
C MET A 34 4.07 23.38 -6.05
N ILE A 35 3.96 23.57 -4.72
CA ILE A 35 3.08 24.58 -4.15
C ILE A 35 3.44 25.98 -4.64
N MET A 36 4.75 26.27 -4.73
CA MET A 36 5.24 27.56 -5.21
C MET A 36 4.91 27.78 -6.70
N LEU A 37 5.01 26.72 -7.51
CA LEU A 37 4.65 26.72 -8.93
C LEU A 37 3.14 26.80 -9.14
N GLU A 38 2.31 26.24 -8.26
CA GLU A 38 0.82 26.36 -8.33
C GLU A 38 0.33 27.81 -8.14
N LYS A 39 1.15 28.74 -7.62
CA LYS A 39 0.85 30.17 -7.60
C LYS A 39 0.81 30.77 -9.00
N ILE A 40 1.46 30.14 -9.98
CA ILE A 40 1.40 30.54 -11.38
C ILE A 40 0.01 30.20 -11.92
N ARG A 41 -0.70 31.19 -12.45
CA ARG A 41 -2.11 31.16 -12.84
C ARG A 41 -2.53 29.96 -13.74
N ILE A 42 -1.62 29.47 -14.57
CA ILE A 42 -1.84 28.37 -15.52
C ILE A 42 -1.89 27.01 -14.80
N LEU A 43 -1.12 26.81 -13.73
CA LEU A 43 -0.96 25.53 -13.03
C LEU A 43 -1.98 25.31 -11.91
N LYS A 44 -2.66 26.38 -11.45
CA LYS A 44 -3.64 26.36 -10.37
C LYS A 44 -4.82 25.40 -10.60
N LYS A 45 -5.17 25.13 -11.86
CA LYS A 45 -6.30 24.27 -12.26
C LYS A 45 -5.97 22.77 -12.16
N MET A 46 -4.70 22.36 -12.17
CA MET A 46 -4.31 20.95 -12.37
C MET A 46 -3.93 20.17 -11.13
N ARG A 47 -3.97 20.74 -9.91
CA ARG A 47 -3.53 20.03 -8.68
C ARG A 47 -2.20 19.26 -8.87
N ILE A 48 -1.21 19.92 -9.47
CA ILE A 48 0.06 19.29 -9.87
C ILE A 48 0.77 18.67 -8.66
N ARG A 49 0.67 19.29 -7.50
CA ARG A 49 1.23 18.76 -6.25
C ARG A 49 0.74 17.34 -5.93
N ASP A 50 -0.57 17.06 -6.13
CA ASP A 50 -1.16 15.75 -5.82
C ASP A 50 -0.62 14.70 -6.80
N ILE A 51 -0.46 15.07 -8.08
CA ILE A 51 0.14 14.20 -9.10
C ILE A 51 1.59 13.89 -8.76
N VAL A 52 2.38 14.90 -8.37
CA VAL A 52 3.79 14.72 -7.99
C VAL A 52 3.91 13.81 -6.75
N LEU A 53 3.06 13.98 -5.74
CA LEU A 53 3.04 13.07 -4.59
C LEU A 53 2.77 11.63 -4.99
N VAL A 54 1.80 11.39 -5.89
CA VAL A 54 1.52 10.05 -6.41
C VAL A 54 2.72 9.49 -7.17
N LEU A 55 3.38 10.28 -8.01
CA LEU A 55 4.57 9.85 -8.75
C LEU A 55 5.73 9.51 -7.81
N ILE A 56 5.98 10.33 -6.80
CA ILE A 56 7.01 10.06 -5.77
C ILE A 56 6.69 8.76 -5.03
N SER A 57 5.42 8.54 -4.67
CA SER A 57 4.99 7.31 -4.00
C SER A 57 5.18 6.07 -4.89
N ILE A 58 4.80 6.15 -6.17
CA ILE A 58 5.00 5.06 -7.13
C ILE A 58 6.50 4.78 -7.32
N PHE A 59 7.32 5.83 -7.43
CA PHE A 59 8.77 5.70 -7.54
C PHE A 59 9.35 4.97 -6.32
N PHE A 60 8.92 5.33 -5.11
CA PHE A 60 9.36 4.68 -3.89
C PHE A 60 9.01 3.19 -3.85
N TYR A 61 7.75 2.86 -4.18
CA TYR A 61 7.32 1.46 -4.26
C TYR A 61 8.05 0.70 -5.37
N GLY A 62 8.29 1.35 -6.52
CA GLY A 62 9.04 0.77 -7.64
C GLY A 62 10.49 0.47 -7.31
N TRP A 63 11.09 1.34 -6.50
CA TRP A 63 12.45 1.14 -5.99
C TRP A 63 12.53 -0.09 -5.06
N ALA A 64 11.52 -0.30 -4.21
CA ALA A 64 11.43 -1.47 -3.34
C ALA A 64 11.16 -2.78 -4.12
N GLY A 65 10.57 -2.71 -5.30
CA GLY A 65 10.31 -3.83 -6.19
C GLY A 65 9.02 -3.64 -6.99
N LEU A 66 9.00 -4.13 -8.23
CA LEU A 66 7.85 -4.01 -9.12
C LEU A 66 6.58 -4.70 -8.57
N ASP A 67 6.73 -5.76 -7.79
CA ASP A 67 5.60 -6.43 -7.15
C ASP A 67 4.91 -5.54 -6.11
N GLY A 68 5.67 -4.64 -5.45
CA GLY A 68 5.14 -3.60 -4.58
C GLY A 68 4.22 -2.63 -5.33
N VAL A 69 4.64 -2.17 -6.52
CA VAL A 69 3.83 -1.27 -7.36
C VAL A 69 2.55 -1.95 -7.82
N LYS A 70 2.64 -3.21 -8.30
CA LYS A 70 1.45 -3.97 -8.70
C LYS A 70 0.47 -4.10 -7.55
N PHE A 71 0.96 -4.49 -6.37
CA PHE A 71 0.13 -4.63 -5.18
C PHE A 71 -0.59 -3.34 -4.80
N ILE A 72 0.17 -2.23 -4.64
CA ILE A 72 -0.42 -0.96 -4.21
C ILE A 72 -1.40 -0.41 -5.26
N SER A 73 -1.13 -0.61 -6.55
CA SER A 73 -2.03 -0.19 -7.63
C SER A 73 -3.37 -0.93 -7.56
N VAL A 74 -3.34 -2.27 -7.46
CA VAL A 74 -4.57 -3.08 -7.31
C VAL A 74 -5.30 -2.72 -6.04
N TYR A 75 -4.57 -2.50 -4.94
CA TYR A 75 -5.12 -2.12 -3.64
C TYR A 75 -5.87 -0.78 -3.73
N VAL A 76 -5.23 0.26 -4.26
CA VAL A 76 -5.82 1.60 -4.41
C VAL A 76 -7.05 1.56 -5.31
N VAL A 77 -6.99 0.84 -6.42
CA VAL A 77 -8.15 0.66 -7.32
C VAL A 77 -9.30 -0.04 -6.60
N GLY A 78 -9.02 -1.09 -5.82
CA GLY A 78 -10.03 -1.81 -5.02
C GLY A 78 -10.73 -0.91 -4.00
N VAL A 79 -9.95 -0.13 -3.24
CA VAL A 79 -10.47 0.85 -2.27
C VAL A 79 -11.29 1.94 -2.98
N PHE A 80 -10.81 2.46 -4.11
CA PHE A 80 -11.52 3.46 -4.90
C PHE A 80 -12.86 2.93 -5.43
N ILE A 81 -12.90 1.72 -5.97
CA ILE A 81 -14.13 1.08 -6.45
C ILE A 81 -15.12 0.92 -5.29
N THR A 82 -14.67 0.41 -4.14
CA THR A 82 -15.50 0.25 -2.95
C THR A 82 -16.09 1.59 -2.51
N GLY A 83 -15.30 2.64 -2.43
CA GLY A 83 -15.74 3.98 -2.08
C GLY A 83 -16.76 4.53 -3.08
N LYS A 84 -16.54 4.33 -4.38
CA LYS A 84 -17.46 4.74 -5.45
C LYS A 84 -18.79 3.99 -5.37
N LEU A 85 -18.76 2.68 -5.12
CA LEU A 85 -19.98 1.87 -4.96
C LEU A 85 -20.80 2.35 -3.76
N ILE A 86 -20.17 2.64 -2.62
CA ILE A 86 -20.82 3.21 -1.44
C ILE A 86 -21.49 4.56 -1.78
N GLY A 87 -20.82 5.39 -2.59
CA GLY A 87 -21.35 6.67 -3.05
C GLY A 87 -22.55 6.56 -4.00
N LEU A 88 -22.59 5.52 -4.83
CA LEU A 88 -23.69 5.27 -5.77
C LEU A 88 -24.96 4.76 -5.09
N VAL A 89 -24.82 4.01 -4.00
CA VAL A 89 -25.94 3.44 -3.24
C VAL A 89 -26.54 4.49 -2.29
N LYS A 90 -27.21 5.53 -2.85
CA LYS A 90 -27.74 6.66 -2.06
C LYS A 90 -29.00 6.32 -1.25
N LYS A 91 -29.85 5.39 -1.69
CA LYS A 91 -31.20 5.18 -1.14
C LYS A 91 -31.36 3.95 -0.21
N LYS A 92 -30.51 2.95 -0.29
CA LYS A 92 -30.64 1.70 0.48
C LYS A 92 -29.54 1.56 1.52
N LYS A 93 -29.81 2.00 2.73
CA LYS A 93 -28.87 1.97 3.86
C LYS A 93 -28.24 0.59 4.09
N TYR A 94 -29.02 -0.48 4.01
CA TYR A 94 -28.54 -1.85 4.19
C TYR A 94 -27.51 -2.26 3.13
N ILE A 95 -27.71 -1.90 1.85
CA ILE A 95 -26.76 -2.22 0.77
C ILE A 95 -25.45 -1.46 0.98
N LYS A 96 -25.53 -0.20 1.43
CA LYS A 96 -24.36 0.62 1.74
C LYS A 96 -23.50 -0.04 2.82
N TYR A 97 -24.09 -0.49 3.91
CA TYR A 97 -23.36 -1.23 4.94
C TYR A 97 -22.83 -2.56 4.43
N GLY A 98 -23.58 -3.30 3.61
CA GLY A 98 -23.13 -4.53 2.99
C GLY A 98 -21.85 -4.33 2.17
N VAL A 99 -21.81 -3.31 1.30
CA VAL A 99 -20.63 -2.97 0.50
C VAL A 99 -19.45 -2.56 1.39
N LEU A 100 -19.70 -1.76 2.45
CA LEU A 100 -18.68 -1.35 3.40
C LEU A 100 -18.06 -2.56 4.10
N PHE A 101 -18.88 -3.44 4.70
CA PHE A 101 -18.41 -4.64 5.39
C PHE A 101 -17.63 -5.58 4.45
N THR A 102 -18.12 -5.77 3.22
CA THR A 102 -17.41 -6.57 2.21
C THR A 102 -16.05 -5.98 1.88
N GLY A 103 -15.96 -4.65 1.73
CA GLY A 103 -14.70 -3.95 1.49
C GLY A 103 -13.73 -4.12 2.65
N ILE A 104 -14.18 -3.88 3.89
CA ILE A 104 -13.36 -4.07 5.10
C ILE A 104 -12.88 -5.52 5.20
N PHE A 105 -13.78 -6.49 5.01
CA PHE A 105 -13.43 -7.91 5.08
C PHE A 105 -12.39 -8.30 4.03
N ALA A 106 -12.52 -7.79 2.81
CA ALA A 106 -11.53 -8.01 1.74
C ALA A 106 -10.15 -7.44 2.11
N LEU A 107 -10.08 -6.23 2.67
CA LEU A 107 -8.84 -5.59 3.08
C LEU A 107 -8.17 -6.33 4.25
N VAL A 108 -8.94 -6.71 5.25
CA VAL A 108 -8.46 -7.50 6.39
C VAL A 108 -8.03 -8.90 5.95
N GLY A 109 -8.77 -9.52 5.01
CA GLY A 109 -8.40 -10.79 4.40
C GLY A 109 -7.07 -10.75 3.65
N LEU A 110 -6.82 -9.66 2.88
CA LEU A 110 -5.53 -9.44 2.24
C LEU A 110 -4.41 -9.26 3.26
N LEU A 111 -4.63 -8.49 4.32
CA LEU A 111 -3.68 -8.32 5.41
C LEU A 111 -3.34 -9.66 6.07
N TYR A 112 -4.37 -10.47 6.35
CA TYR A 112 -4.21 -11.79 6.93
C TYR A 112 -3.39 -12.71 6.01
N TYR A 113 -3.74 -12.76 4.72
CA TYR A 113 -3.07 -13.58 3.72
C TYR A 113 -1.57 -13.28 3.61
N TYR A 114 -1.18 -12.01 3.51
CA TYR A 114 0.22 -11.63 3.32
C TYR A 114 1.05 -11.62 4.61
N LYS A 115 0.44 -11.39 5.76
CA LYS A 115 1.17 -11.17 7.00
C LYS A 115 1.03 -12.31 8.01
N TYR A 116 -0.17 -12.89 8.12
CA TYR A 116 -0.48 -13.83 9.20
C TYR A 116 -0.59 -15.29 8.74
N MET A 117 -0.67 -15.56 7.44
CA MET A 117 -0.83 -16.91 6.93
C MET A 117 0.34 -17.83 7.30
N ASP A 118 1.58 -17.36 7.19
CA ASP A 118 2.78 -18.13 7.58
C ASP A 118 2.72 -18.52 9.07
N PHE A 119 2.30 -17.61 9.94
CA PHE A 119 2.14 -17.87 11.36
C PHE A 119 1.03 -18.91 11.63
N THR A 120 -0.11 -18.77 10.96
CA THR A 120 -1.23 -19.72 11.11
C THR A 120 -0.81 -21.12 10.66
N VAL A 121 -0.13 -21.24 9.53
CA VAL A 121 0.37 -22.53 9.03
C VAL A 121 1.41 -23.13 9.98
N ALA A 122 2.28 -22.32 10.56
CA ALA A 122 3.24 -22.78 11.56
C ALA A 122 2.54 -23.38 12.79
N ILE A 123 1.49 -22.73 13.29
CA ILE A 123 0.67 -23.25 14.40
C ILE A 123 -0.04 -24.54 13.98
N LEU A 124 -0.70 -24.57 12.83
CA LEU A 124 -1.39 -25.76 12.36
C LEU A 124 -0.43 -26.94 12.22
N ASN A 125 0.76 -26.72 11.73
CA ASN A 125 1.78 -27.77 11.58
C ASN A 125 2.29 -28.32 12.93
N SER A 126 2.10 -27.59 14.04
CA SER A 126 2.44 -28.12 15.38
C SER A 126 1.39 -29.08 15.93
N TYR A 127 0.14 -29.02 15.39
CA TYR A 127 -0.95 -29.89 15.81
C TYR A 127 -1.26 -31.03 14.82
N ILE A 128 -0.85 -30.90 13.56
CA ILE A 128 -1.19 -31.83 12.48
C ILE A 128 0.06 -32.64 12.12
N SER A 129 -0.05 -33.96 12.07
CA SER A 129 1.05 -34.88 11.70
C SER A 129 1.51 -34.71 10.25
N LYS A 130 0.66 -34.18 9.37
CA LYS A 130 0.98 -33.92 7.97
C LYS A 130 1.41 -32.47 7.79
N LYS A 131 2.69 -32.22 7.51
CA LYS A 131 3.23 -30.87 7.31
C LYS A 131 2.64 -30.20 6.07
N ILE A 132 1.99 -29.07 6.25
CA ILE A 132 1.55 -28.17 5.18
C ILE A 132 2.74 -27.33 4.77
N ILE A 133 3.19 -27.45 3.52
CA ILE A 133 4.28 -26.64 2.96
C ILE A 133 3.67 -25.36 2.43
N TRP A 134 3.77 -24.29 3.21
CA TRP A 134 3.37 -22.95 2.85
C TRP A 134 4.49 -21.97 3.18
N LYS A 135 4.79 -21.07 2.29
CA LYS A 135 5.72 -19.97 2.54
C LYS A 135 5.29 -18.77 1.72
N THR A 136 4.96 -17.69 2.38
CA THR A 136 4.70 -16.41 1.71
C THR A 136 6.00 -15.92 1.07
N SER A 137 6.00 -15.82 -0.26
CA SER A 137 7.19 -15.47 -1.02
C SER A 137 7.58 -14.00 -0.84
N TRP A 138 6.61 -13.14 -0.59
CA TRP A 138 6.79 -11.71 -0.52
C TRP A 138 5.70 -11.05 0.34
N VAL A 139 6.09 -10.11 1.21
CA VAL A 139 5.17 -9.31 2.03
C VAL A 139 5.25 -7.86 1.58
N PRO A 140 4.13 -7.23 1.20
CA PRO A 140 4.11 -5.82 0.78
C PRO A 140 4.60 -4.89 1.89
N LEU A 141 5.44 -3.93 1.52
CA LEU A 141 5.94 -2.93 2.44
C LEU A 141 4.77 -2.07 2.95
N GLY A 142 4.63 -1.96 4.27
CA GLY A 142 3.61 -1.11 4.89
C GLY A 142 2.17 -1.62 4.78
N ILE A 143 1.93 -2.89 4.41
CA ILE A 143 0.58 -3.44 4.22
C ILE A 143 -0.36 -3.16 5.41
N SER A 144 0.12 -3.28 6.65
CA SER A 144 -0.69 -2.99 7.84
C SER A 144 -1.12 -1.55 7.91
N PHE A 145 -0.16 -0.62 7.68
CA PHE A 145 -0.43 0.81 7.70
C PHE A 145 -1.44 1.21 6.62
N VAL A 146 -1.22 0.75 5.39
CA VAL A 146 -2.12 1.03 4.25
C VAL A 146 -3.52 0.47 4.50
N THR A 147 -3.62 -0.75 5.06
CA THR A 147 -4.92 -1.38 5.37
C THR A 147 -5.67 -0.59 6.43
N PHE A 148 -5.03 -0.22 7.55
CA PHE A 148 -5.69 0.54 8.60
C PHE A 148 -6.04 1.97 8.17
N SER A 149 -5.27 2.58 7.27
CA SER A 149 -5.57 3.91 6.73
C SER A 149 -6.74 3.92 5.74
N ALA A 150 -7.08 2.77 5.15
CA ALA A 150 -8.15 2.65 4.16
C ALA A 150 -9.50 2.26 4.79
N ILE A 151 -9.52 1.77 6.03
CA ILE A 151 -10.73 1.42 6.80
C ILE A 151 -11.27 2.65 7.51
#